data_c2c34227b9ba9d18ad82f3a49167b811
#
_entry.id   c2c34227b9ba9d18ad82f3a49167b811
#
_cell.length_a   1.000
_cell.length_b   1.000
_cell.length_c   1.000
_cell.angle_alpha   90.00
_cell.angle_beta   90.00
_cell.angle_gamma   90.00
#
_symmetry.space_group_name_H-M   'P 1'
#
loop_
_entity.id
_entity.type
_entity.pdbx_description
1 polymer ?
#
loop_
_entity_poly.entity_id
_entity_poly.type
_entity_poly.pdbx_seq_one_letter_code
_entity_poly.pdbx_strand_id
1 'polypeptide(L)' 'MAGTETGIVTAGLVVIGDEVLSGRTKDKNIGYVAEKLTETGIQLREVRIVADDQDAIVEAVCALRARC' A
#
# COMPACT_ATOMS: atom_id res chain seq x y z
N MET A 1 12.17 2.05 -14.29
CA MET A 1 12.08 2.10 -12.85
C MET A 1 13.29 2.75 -12.24
N ALA A 2 13.09 3.93 -11.74
CA ALA A 2 14.21 4.72 -11.24
C ALA A 2 14.92 4.06 -10.06
N GLY A 3 14.17 3.34 -9.23
CA GLY A 3 14.76 2.76 -8.05
C GLY A 3 15.84 1.75 -8.28
N THR A 4 15.89 1.17 -9.48
CA THR A 4 16.88 0.14 -9.75
C THR A 4 18.29 0.67 -9.76
N GLU A 5 18.46 1.94 -10.10
CA GLU A 5 19.80 2.53 -10.17
C GLU A 5 20.44 2.65 -8.79
N THR A 6 19.61 2.84 -7.78
CA THR A 6 20.11 2.98 -6.42
C THR A 6 19.94 1.72 -5.61
N GLY A 7 19.33 0.69 -6.21
CA GLY A 7 19.03 -0.53 -5.50
C GLY A 7 17.83 -0.45 -4.59
N ILE A 8 17.07 0.64 -4.66
CA ILE A 8 15.89 0.82 -3.84
C ILE A 8 14.70 0.18 -4.54
N VAL A 9 14.01 -0.72 -3.82
CA VAL A 9 12.78 -1.32 -4.28
C VAL A 9 11.63 -0.67 -3.52
N THR A 10 10.60 -0.25 -4.23
CA THR A 10 9.45 0.40 -3.61
C THR A 10 8.21 -0.46 -3.76
N ALA A 11 7.25 -0.24 -2.86
CA ALA A 11 5.99 -0.99 -2.86
C ALA A 11 4.82 -0.07 -2.57
N GLY A 12 3.65 -0.49 -3.03
CA GLY A 12 2.40 0.15 -2.70
C GLY A 12 1.52 -0.84 -1.96
N LEU A 13 0.65 -0.34 -1.10
CA LEU A 13 -0.24 -1.18 -0.30
C LEU A 13 -1.68 -0.72 -0.48
N VAL A 14 -2.55 -1.66 -0.79
CA VAL A 14 -3.99 -1.39 -0.86
C VAL A 14 -4.64 -2.09 0.32
N VAL A 15 -5.32 -1.31 1.16
CA VAL A 15 -6.08 -1.84 2.29
C VAL A 15 -7.55 -1.77 1.92
N ILE A 16 -8.23 -2.89 2.01
CA ILE A 16 -9.62 -3.00 1.59
C ILE A 16 -10.48 -3.26 2.81
N GLY A 17 -11.50 -2.42 3.02
CA GLY A 17 -12.42 -2.64 4.11
C GLY A 17 -13.15 -1.38 4.52
N ASP A 18 -14.47 -1.48 4.59
CA ASP A 18 -15.30 -0.35 4.98
C ASP A 18 -15.07 0.04 6.43
N GLU A 19 -14.77 -0.93 7.29
CA GLU A 19 -14.55 -0.67 8.70
C GLU A 19 -13.30 0.19 8.92
N VAL A 20 -12.31 0.06 8.05
CA VAL A 20 -11.09 0.88 8.14
C VAL A 20 -11.42 2.31 7.75
N LEU A 21 -12.19 2.48 6.66
CA LEU A 21 -12.58 3.81 6.20
C LEU A 21 -13.44 4.54 7.21
N SER A 22 -14.31 3.82 7.90
CA SER A 22 -15.20 4.42 8.86
C SER A 22 -14.52 4.76 10.18
N GLY A 23 -13.29 4.30 10.36
CA GLY A 23 -12.56 4.56 11.59
C GLY A 23 -12.94 3.66 12.73
N ARG A 24 -13.79 2.66 12.50
CA ARG A 24 -14.20 1.75 13.55
C ARG A 24 -13.11 0.76 13.95
N THR A 25 -12.21 0.48 13.02
CA THR A 25 -11.11 -0.43 13.26
C THR A 25 -9.81 0.31 13.03
N LYS A 26 -8.94 0.30 14.03
CA LYS A 26 -7.61 0.85 13.85
C LYS A 26 -6.78 -0.13 13.07
N ASP A 27 -6.16 0.34 12.01
CA ASP A 27 -5.36 -0.54 11.16
C ASP A 27 -3.94 -0.62 11.69
N LYS A 28 -3.67 -1.69 12.40
CA LYS A 28 -2.33 -1.95 12.90
C LYS A 28 -1.48 -2.65 11.86
N ASN A 29 -2.11 -3.16 10.80
CA ASN A 29 -1.41 -3.95 9.80
C ASN A 29 -0.53 -3.10 8.91
N ILE A 30 -0.92 -1.85 8.65
CA ILE A 30 -0.11 -0.97 7.80
C ILE A 30 1.27 -0.78 8.39
N GLY A 31 1.34 -0.47 9.69
CA GLY A 31 2.62 -0.29 10.35
C GLY A 31 3.44 -1.56 10.36
N TYR A 32 2.78 -2.70 10.59
CA TYR A 32 3.47 -3.97 10.61
C TYR A 32 4.06 -4.31 9.23
N VAL A 33 3.27 -4.10 8.17
CA VAL A 33 3.74 -4.38 6.82
C VAL A 33 4.89 -3.45 6.45
N ALA A 34 4.77 -2.17 6.79
CA ALA A 34 5.81 -1.21 6.50
C ALA A 34 7.12 -1.60 7.19
N GLU A 35 7.03 -2.04 8.44
CA GLU A 35 8.20 -2.45 9.18
C GLU A 35 8.85 -3.68 8.56
N LYS A 36 8.03 -4.66 8.18
CA LYS A 36 8.56 -5.87 7.56
C LYS A 36 9.21 -5.59 6.22
N LEU A 37 8.60 -4.72 5.42
CA LEU A 37 9.18 -4.35 4.15
C LEU A 37 10.51 -3.64 4.34
N THR A 38 10.58 -2.75 5.33
CA THR A 38 11.81 -2.05 5.62
C THR A 38 12.93 -3.01 6.00
N GLU A 39 12.59 -4.04 6.78
CA GLU A 39 13.57 -5.04 7.17
C GLU A 39 14.15 -5.81 5.98
N THR A 40 13.37 -5.93 4.92
CA THR A 40 13.82 -6.62 3.71
C THR A 40 14.42 -5.67 2.68
N GLY A 41 14.50 -4.39 3.00
CA GLY A 41 15.07 -3.41 2.09
C GLY A 41 14.07 -2.83 1.10
N ILE A 42 12.79 -3.02 1.32
CA ILE A 42 11.74 -2.49 0.46
C ILE A 42 11.09 -1.29 1.12
N GLN A 43 10.99 -0.19 0.39
CA GLN A 43 10.40 1.03 0.91
C GLN A 43 8.92 1.10 0.54
N LEU A 44 8.05 1.25 1.53
CA LEU A 44 6.62 1.43 1.28
C LEU A 44 6.39 2.90 0.93
N ARG A 45 5.98 3.15 -0.31
CA ARG A 45 5.83 4.51 -0.81
C ARG A 45 4.44 5.08 -0.66
N GLU A 46 3.44 4.24 -0.82
CA GLU A 46 2.07 4.75 -0.80
C GLU A 46 1.13 3.70 -0.27
N VAL A 47 0.16 4.15 0.51
CA VAL A 47 -0.90 3.30 1.02
C VAL A 47 -2.22 3.90 0.57
N ARG A 48 -3.09 3.05 0.05
CA ARG A 48 -4.45 3.46 -0.30
C ARG A 48 -5.43 2.60 0.47
N ILE A 49 -6.40 3.23 1.09
CA ILE A 49 -7.45 2.55 1.81
C ILE A 49 -8.74 2.75 1.03
N VAL A 50 -9.37 1.66 0.64
CA VAL A 50 -10.54 1.71 -0.24
C VAL A 50 -11.67 0.85 0.32
N ALA A 51 -12.88 1.18 -0.10
CA ALA A 51 -14.04 0.37 0.23
C ALA A 51 -13.93 -0.99 -0.46
N ASP A 52 -14.70 -1.95 0.05
CA ASP A 52 -14.77 -3.27 -0.55
C ASP A 52 -15.66 -3.19 -1.79
N ASP A 53 -15.12 -2.59 -2.83
CA ASP A 53 -15.81 -2.32 -4.08
C ASP A 53 -14.82 -2.58 -5.22
N GLN A 54 -15.24 -3.39 -6.17
CA GLN A 54 -14.35 -3.83 -7.23
C GLN A 54 -13.74 -2.66 -8.01
N ASP A 55 -14.53 -1.66 -8.35
CA ASP A 55 -14.03 -0.53 -9.12
C ASP A 55 -13.01 0.27 -8.33
N ALA A 56 -13.27 0.48 -7.03
CA ALA A 56 -12.34 1.20 -6.18
C ALA A 56 -11.02 0.44 -6.05
N ILE A 57 -11.10 -0.86 -5.90
CA ILE A 57 -9.91 -1.71 -5.77
C ILE A 57 -9.08 -1.66 -7.06
N VAL A 58 -9.73 -1.81 -8.20
CA VAL A 58 -9.04 -1.78 -9.48
C VAL A 58 -8.36 -0.44 -9.70
N GLU A 59 -9.07 0.64 -9.40
CA GLU A 59 -8.50 1.97 -9.56
C GLU A 59 -7.27 2.15 -8.68
N ALA A 60 -7.35 1.72 -7.43
CA ALA A 60 -6.23 1.86 -6.50
C ALA A 60 -5.02 1.06 -6.97
N VAL A 61 -5.24 -0.17 -7.41
CA VAL A 61 -4.14 -1.01 -7.89
C VAL A 61 -3.49 -0.39 -9.12
N CYS A 62 -4.29 0.09 -10.06
CA CYS A 62 -3.76 0.70 -11.27
C CYS A 62 -2.95 1.96 -10.95
N ALA A 63 -3.44 2.76 -10.01
CA ALA A 63 -2.73 3.97 -9.62
C ALA A 63 -1.40 3.66 -8.97
N LEU A 64 -1.37 2.65 -8.09
CA LEU A 64 -0.14 2.28 -7.42
C LEU A 64 0.88 1.65 -8.37
N ARG A 65 0.41 0.88 -9.34
CA ARG A 65 1.31 0.27 -10.32
C ARG A 65 2.07 1.33 -11.11
N ALA A 66 1.45 2.47 -11.34
CA ALA A 66 2.09 3.54 -12.09
C ALA A 66 3.16 4.24 -11.28
N ARG A 67 3.13 4.11 -9.94
CA ARG A 67 4.04 4.83 -9.05
C ARG A 67 5.06 3.96 -8.36
N CYS A 68 4.74 2.70 -8.23
CA CYS A 68 5.59 1.74 -7.54
C CYS A 68 5.97 0.59 -8.46
#